data_276ee7d7f441931805fab3841fd3b38d
#
_entry.id   276ee7d7f441931805fab3841fd3b38d
#
_cell.length_a   1.000
_cell.length_b   1.000
_cell.length_c   1.000
_cell.angle_alpha   90.00
_cell.angle_beta   90.00
_cell.angle_gamma   90.00
#
_symmetry.space_group_name_H-M   'P 1'
#
loop_
_entity.id
_entity.type
_entity.pdbx_description
1 polymer ?
#
loop_
_entity_poly.entity_id
_entity_poly.type
_entity_poly.pdbx_seq_one_letter_code
_entity_poly.pdbx_strand_id
1 'polypeptide(L)'
;MECRKFEITLISAIDLENVRRVCKMKVYARTSLGNEPDTEKRSPVDRHGKTNPAWNYSMSYTIGESTVQHHGTMLVIKLYCKRKLGDRYIGEVHASMKELYDIACACGGSAIWSFPVQRGSVKSQGALKFSFRFGDKVCIDKLLLAESIKAWSHGADCL
;
A
#
# COMPACT_ATOMS: atom_id res chain seq x y z
N MET A 1 25.15 1.59 1.60
CA MET A 1 23.84 2.03 1.12
C MET A 1 22.94 2.33 2.32
N GLU A 2 22.36 3.50 2.36
CA GLU A 2 21.47 3.91 3.43
C GLU A 2 20.03 3.53 3.09
N CYS A 3 19.37 2.86 4.02
CA CYS A 3 18.02 2.34 3.85
C CYS A 3 17.14 2.62 5.06
N ARG A 4 15.84 2.56 4.86
CA ARG A 4 14.82 2.67 5.91
C ARG A 4 13.79 1.56 5.75
N LYS A 5 13.19 1.15 6.85
CA LYS A 5 11.99 0.35 6.84
C LYS A 5 10.79 1.27 6.60
N PHE A 6 9.94 0.93 5.67
CA PHE A 6 8.66 1.59 5.44
C PHE A 6 7.54 0.62 5.79
N GLU A 7 6.71 0.99 6.76
CA GLU A 7 5.54 0.21 7.15
C GLU A 7 4.28 0.91 6.72
N ILE A 8 3.36 0.17 6.15
CA ILE A 8 2.04 0.64 5.79
C ILE A 8 1.00 -0.28 6.41
N THR A 9 -0.03 0.29 7.03
CA THR A 9 -1.19 -0.45 7.52
C THR A 9 -2.42 -0.01 6.77
N LEU A 10 -2.95 -0.91 5.94
CA LEU A 10 -4.21 -0.68 5.24
C LEU A 10 -5.34 -0.82 6.26
N ILE A 11 -6.02 0.28 6.57
CA ILE A 11 -7.05 0.30 7.60
C ILE A 11 -8.39 -0.04 6.97
N SER A 12 -8.89 0.80 6.08
CA SER A 12 -10.22 0.64 5.49
C SER A 12 -10.37 1.51 4.25
N ALA A 13 -11.43 1.23 3.50
CA ALA A 13 -11.91 2.16 2.46
C ALA A 13 -13.38 2.42 2.69
N ILE A 14 -13.88 3.52 2.18
CA ILE A 14 -15.27 3.92 2.32
C ILE A 14 -15.84 4.33 0.95
N ASP A 15 -17.12 4.07 0.77
CA ASP A 15 -17.90 4.51 -0.38
C ASP A 15 -17.28 4.16 -1.73
N LEU A 16 -16.69 2.97 -1.84
CA LEU A 16 -16.15 2.48 -3.10
C LEU A 16 -17.26 2.27 -4.12
N GLU A 17 -16.93 2.42 -5.40
CA GLU A 17 -17.86 2.11 -6.47
C GLU A 17 -18.22 0.63 -6.45
N ASN A 18 -19.53 0.32 -6.51
CA ASN A 18 -19.99 -1.06 -6.56
C ASN A 18 -19.81 -1.60 -7.99
N VAL A 19 -18.83 -2.47 -8.17
CA VAL A 19 -18.53 -3.10 -9.45
C VAL A 19 -19.18 -4.49 -9.58
N ARG A 20 -20.00 -4.89 -8.62
CA ARG A 20 -20.64 -6.20 -8.57
C ARG A 20 -22.11 -6.08 -8.19
N ARG A 21 -22.97 -5.95 -9.20
CA ARG A 21 -24.40 -5.63 -9.00
C ARG A 21 -25.22 -6.73 -8.34
N VAL A 22 -24.88 -8.00 -8.57
CA VAL A 22 -25.70 -9.16 -8.18
C VAL A 22 -25.25 -9.78 -6.87
N CYS A 23 -23.97 -9.69 -6.54
CA CYS A 23 -23.39 -10.32 -5.36
C CYS A 23 -22.67 -9.27 -4.50
N LYS A 24 -22.41 -9.64 -3.25
CA LYS A 24 -21.60 -8.84 -2.33
C LYS A 24 -20.21 -8.57 -2.90
N MET A 25 -19.72 -7.38 -2.75
CA MET A 25 -18.31 -7.06 -2.99
C MET A 25 -17.43 -7.70 -1.93
N LYS A 26 -16.33 -8.28 -2.38
CA LYS A 26 -15.25 -8.85 -1.55
C LYS A 26 -13.97 -8.19 -2.00
N VAL A 27 -13.46 -7.25 -1.22
CA VAL A 27 -12.43 -6.31 -1.66
C VAL A 27 -11.08 -6.63 -1.05
N TYR A 28 -10.04 -6.60 -1.86
CA TYR A 28 -8.65 -6.67 -1.42
C TYR A 28 -7.82 -5.63 -2.14
N ALA A 29 -6.64 -5.37 -1.61
CA ALA A 29 -5.72 -4.38 -2.14
C ALA A 29 -4.42 -5.04 -2.60
N ARG A 30 -3.82 -4.48 -3.67
CA ARG A 30 -2.47 -4.78 -4.13
C ARG A 30 -1.64 -3.52 -3.97
N THR A 31 -0.58 -3.61 -3.20
CA THR A 31 0.32 -2.50 -2.93
C THR A 31 1.64 -2.72 -3.65
N SER A 32 2.17 -1.69 -4.29
CA SER A 32 3.47 -1.75 -4.95
C SER A 32 4.20 -0.41 -4.86
N LEU A 33 5.51 -0.46 -5.03
CA LEU A 33 6.36 0.73 -5.14
C LEU A 33 6.69 0.97 -6.61
N GLY A 34 6.23 2.10 -7.12
CA GLY A 34 6.32 2.39 -8.54
C GLY A 34 5.53 1.38 -9.36
N ASN A 35 6.02 1.04 -10.53
CA ASN A 35 5.45 0.00 -11.38
C ASN A 35 6.27 -1.30 -11.31
N GLU A 36 6.97 -1.52 -10.21
CA GLU A 36 7.82 -2.68 -10.01
C GLU A 36 7.01 -3.88 -9.54
N PRO A 37 6.81 -4.92 -10.40
CA PRO A 37 6.00 -6.09 -10.03
C PRO A 37 6.55 -6.84 -8.82
N ASP A 38 7.88 -6.83 -8.64
CA ASP A 38 8.56 -7.53 -7.55
C ASP A 38 8.23 -6.95 -6.17
N THR A 39 7.70 -5.74 -6.13
CA THR A 39 7.30 -5.07 -4.88
C THR A 39 5.84 -5.29 -4.53
N GLU A 40 5.07 -5.99 -5.38
CA GLU A 40 3.64 -6.19 -5.15
C GLU A 40 3.39 -7.04 -3.91
N LYS A 41 2.55 -6.52 -3.02
CA LYS A 41 2.03 -7.22 -1.85
C LYS A 41 0.52 -7.12 -1.83
N ARG A 42 -0.15 -8.16 -1.34
CA ARG A 42 -1.61 -8.22 -1.33
C ARG A 42 -2.14 -8.25 0.10
N SER A 43 -3.25 -7.59 0.32
CA SER A 43 -4.01 -7.72 1.56
C SER A 43 -4.88 -8.98 1.53
N PRO A 44 -5.34 -9.45 2.70
CA PRO A 44 -6.46 -10.39 2.73
C PRO A 44 -7.71 -9.78 2.08
N VAL A 45 -8.63 -10.65 1.68
CA VAL A 45 -9.93 -10.23 1.13
C VAL A 45 -10.87 -9.91 2.28
N ASP A 46 -11.46 -8.72 2.28
CA ASP A 46 -12.57 -8.41 3.19
C ASP A 46 -13.86 -8.92 2.59
N ARG A 47 -14.57 -9.79 3.33
CA ARG A 47 -15.78 -10.47 2.86
C ARG A 47 -17.07 -9.90 3.44
N HIS A 48 -16.97 -8.85 4.25
CA HIS A 48 -18.12 -8.36 5.03
C HIS A 48 -18.47 -6.90 4.77
N GLY A 49 -17.49 -6.05 4.49
CA GLY A 49 -17.69 -4.60 4.39
C GLY A 49 -18.30 -4.12 3.09
N LYS A 50 -18.38 -4.95 2.07
CA LYS A 50 -18.93 -4.60 0.74
C LYS A 50 -18.17 -3.41 0.13
N THR A 51 -18.82 -2.25 -0.05
CA THR A 51 -18.21 -1.03 -0.56
C THR A 51 -17.42 -0.26 0.52
N ASN A 52 -17.43 -0.75 1.75
CA ASN A 52 -16.70 -0.19 2.90
C ASN A 52 -15.82 -1.26 3.56
N PRO A 53 -14.81 -1.80 2.83
CA PRO A 53 -13.97 -2.85 3.38
C PRO A 53 -13.07 -2.35 4.50
N ALA A 54 -12.72 -3.25 5.43
CA ALA A 54 -11.77 -2.99 6.50
C ALA A 54 -10.80 -4.17 6.59
N TRP A 55 -9.50 -3.87 6.65
CA TRP A 55 -8.47 -4.91 6.68
C TRP A 55 -7.62 -4.86 7.94
N ASN A 56 -7.20 -3.68 8.37
CA ASN A 56 -6.23 -3.49 9.45
C ASN A 56 -5.00 -4.38 9.25
N TYR A 57 -4.46 -4.36 8.06
CA TYR A 57 -3.40 -5.24 7.61
C TYR A 57 -2.11 -4.49 7.34
N SER A 58 -1.02 -4.91 7.97
CA SER A 58 0.29 -4.25 7.86
C SER A 58 1.21 -4.97 6.89
N MET A 59 1.99 -4.18 6.16
CA MET A 59 3.03 -4.63 5.24
C MET A 59 4.28 -3.79 5.46
N SER A 60 5.43 -4.33 5.09
CA SER A 60 6.71 -3.62 5.23
C SER A 60 7.53 -3.69 3.95
N TYR A 61 8.28 -2.62 3.70
CA TYR A 61 9.25 -2.53 2.61
C TYR A 61 10.58 -2.03 3.17
N THR A 62 11.68 -2.44 2.55
CA THR A 62 12.98 -1.80 2.73
C THR A 62 13.18 -0.85 1.55
N ILE A 63 13.36 0.42 1.83
CA ILE A 63 13.54 1.45 0.80
C ILE A 63 14.89 2.12 0.95
N GLY A 64 15.52 2.49 -0.18
CA GLY A 64 16.73 3.28 -0.17
C GLY A 64 16.43 4.72 0.25
N GLU A 65 17.40 5.38 0.87
CA GLU A 65 17.25 6.78 1.32
C GLU A 65 16.91 7.72 0.16
N SER A 66 17.40 7.43 -1.04
CA SER A 66 17.06 8.20 -2.24
C SER A 66 15.56 8.22 -2.55
N THR A 67 14.84 7.18 -2.18
CA THR A 67 13.38 7.08 -2.38
C THR A 67 12.62 8.16 -1.61
N VAL A 68 13.09 8.54 -0.42
CA VAL A 68 12.45 9.56 0.42
C VAL A 68 13.04 10.95 0.23
N GLN A 69 14.21 11.07 -0.41
CA GLN A 69 14.87 12.35 -0.67
C GLN A 69 14.44 12.98 -2.00
N HIS A 70 13.99 12.19 -2.96
CA HIS A 70 13.67 12.66 -4.30
C HIS A 70 12.26 12.25 -4.70
N HIS A 71 11.58 13.13 -5.44
CA HIS A 71 10.30 12.80 -6.06
C HIS A 71 10.53 11.78 -7.19
N GLY A 72 9.59 10.92 -7.43
CA GLY A 72 9.60 9.95 -8.53
C GLY A 72 9.11 8.57 -8.16
N THR A 73 9.31 8.11 -6.94
CA THR A 73 8.78 6.82 -6.51
C THR A 73 7.40 7.01 -5.90
N MET A 74 6.42 6.34 -6.50
CA MET A 74 5.02 6.38 -6.05
C MET A 74 4.68 5.09 -5.32
N LEU A 75 3.98 5.22 -4.20
CA LEU A 75 3.24 4.11 -3.60
C LEU A 75 1.95 3.98 -4.39
N VAL A 76 1.68 2.79 -4.93
CA VAL A 76 0.48 2.51 -5.70
C VAL A 76 -0.32 1.43 -4.97
N ILE A 77 -1.57 1.73 -4.65
CA ILE A 77 -2.48 0.79 -4.00
C ILE A 77 -3.67 0.60 -4.91
N LYS A 78 -3.79 -0.58 -5.50
CA LYS A 78 -4.90 -0.94 -6.40
C LYS A 78 -5.92 -1.77 -5.66
N LEU A 79 -7.19 -1.45 -5.86
CA LEU A 79 -8.31 -2.12 -5.21
C LEU A 79 -9.05 -3.00 -6.20
N TYR A 80 -9.33 -4.23 -5.78
CA TYR A 80 -9.98 -5.25 -6.62
C TYR A 80 -11.13 -5.92 -5.86
N CYS A 81 -12.14 -6.29 -6.62
CA CYS A 81 -13.23 -7.14 -6.14
C CYS A 81 -12.95 -8.59 -6.57
N LYS A 82 -12.89 -9.49 -5.60
CA LYS A 82 -12.68 -10.93 -5.82
C LYS A 82 -13.90 -11.56 -6.47
N ARG A 83 -13.69 -12.28 -7.58
CA ARG A 83 -14.77 -13.01 -8.30
C ARG A 83 -14.24 -14.33 -8.83
N LYS A 84 -15.15 -15.30 -9.04
CA LYS A 84 -14.80 -16.63 -9.57
C LYS A 84 -14.25 -16.58 -10.99
N LEU A 85 -14.79 -15.71 -11.85
CA LEU A 85 -14.42 -15.61 -13.27
C LEU A 85 -13.42 -14.47 -13.54
N GLY A 86 -12.57 -14.17 -12.59
CA GLY A 86 -11.59 -13.09 -12.70
C GLY A 86 -11.97 -11.90 -11.84
N ASP A 87 -10.97 -11.34 -11.18
CA ASP A 87 -11.15 -10.23 -10.27
C ASP A 87 -11.42 -8.93 -11.03
N ARG A 88 -12.25 -8.07 -10.48
CA ARG A 88 -12.62 -6.82 -11.11
C ARG A 88 -11.95 -5.63 -10.44
N TYR A 89 -11.33 -4.80 -11.26
CA TYR A 89 -10.68 -3.58 -10.83
C TYR A 89 -11.70 -2.54 -10.34
N ILE A 90 -11.43 -1.93 -9.19
CA ILE A 90 -12.28 -0.88 -8.61
C ILE A 90 -11.67 0.49 -8.82
N GLY A 91 -10.41 0.65 -8.48
CA GLY A 91 -9.71 1.92 -8.57
C GLY A 91 -8.36 1.83 -7.85
N GLU A 92 -7.68 2.95 -7.73
CA GLU A 92 -6.34 2.97 -7.14
C GLU A 92 -6.04 4.30 -6.45
N VAL A 93 -5.04 4.26 -5.58
CA VAL A 93 -4.48 5.42 -4.90
C VAL A 93 -3.00 5.51 -5.25
N HIS A 94 -2.56 6.71 -5.59
CA HIS A 94 -1.16 7.04 -5.83
C HIS A 94 -0.70 8.06 -4.80
N ALA A 95 0.41 7.78 -4.13
CA ALA A 95 1.00 8.69 -3.16
C ALA A 95 2.52 8.74 -3.36
N SER A 96 3.08 9.94 -3.40
CA SER A 96 4.53 10.11 -3.49
C SER A 96 5.19 9.64 -2.19
N MET A 97 6.19 8.77 -2.29
CA MET A 97 6.94 8.29 -1.12
C MET A 97 7.61 9.45 -0.37
N LYS A 98 8.12 10.44 -1.11
CA LYS A 98 8.70 11.63 -0.49
C LYS A 98 7.66 12.42 0.29
N GLU A 99 6.48 12.62 -0.26
CA GLU A 99 5.39 13.33 0.43
C GLU A 99 4.94 12.59 1.69
N LEU A 100 4.80 11.27 1.62
CA LEU A 100 4.47 10.46 2.79
C LEU A 100 5.54 10.59 3.87
N TYR A 101 6.81 10.57 3.46
CA TYR A 101 7.93 10.77 4.39
C TYR A 101 7.87 12.14 5.07
N ASP A 102 7.64 13.20 4.31
CA ASP A 102 7.54 14.57 4.86
C ASP A 102 6.37 14.70 5.83
N ILE A 103 5.23 14.11 5.51
CA ILE A 103 4.05 14.08 6.40
C ILE A 103 4.38 13.32 7.68
N ALA A 104 4.98 12.15 7.58
CA ALA A 104 5.34 11.32 8.73
C ALA A 104 6.34 12.05 9.64
N CYS A 105 7.35 12.69 9.07
CA CYS A 105 8.33 13.47 9.83
C CYS A 105 7.67 14.62 10.61
N ALA A 106 6.72 15.31 9.99
CA ALA A 106 5.97 16.37 10.66
C ALA A 106 5.08 15.85 11.80
N CYS A 107 4.72 14.56 11.78
CA CYS A 107 3.84 13.92 12.75
C CYS A 107 4.58 12.99 13.74
N GLY A 108 5.90 13.11 13.85
CA GLY A 108 6.69 12.31 14.79
C GLY A 108 7.13 10.93 14.28
N GLY A 109 7.08 10.68 12.96
CA GLY A 109 7.56 9.46 12.32
C GLY A 109 6.48 8.56 11.74
N SER A 110 5.22 8.81 12.10
CA SER A 110 4.07 8.06 11.55
C SER A 110 2.87 8.98 11.38
N ALA A 111 1.98 8.62 10.46
CA ALA A 111 0.74 9.38 10.21
C ALA A 111 -0.37 8.44 9.72
N ILE A 112 -1.61 8.91 9.88
CA ILE A 112 -2.80 8.28 9.32
C ILE A 112 -3.44 9.28 8.36
N TRP A 113 -3.77 8.84 7.15
CA TRP A 113 -4.30 9.73 6.13
C TRP A 113 -5.34 9.01 5.26
N SER A 114 -6.28 9.78 4.72
CA SER A 114 -7.25 9.27 3.75
C SER A 114 -6.97 9.85 2.39
N PHE A 115 -6.92 8.99 1.37
CA PHE A 115 -6.62 9.36 -0.01
C PHE A 115 -7.80 9.07 -0.90
N PRO A 116 -8.14 9.96 -1.83
CA PRO A 116 -9.22 9.70 -2.78
C PRO A 116 -8.85 8.58 -3.73
N VAL A 117 -9.82 7.74 -4.07
CA VAL A 117 -9.65 6.67 -5.04
C VAL A 117 -9.80 7.25 -6.45
N GLN A 118 -8.96 6.78 -7.38
CA GLN A 118 -8.94 7.21 -8.77
C GLN A 118 -9.05 6.02 -9.71
N ARG A 119 -9.56 6.25 -10.91
CA ARG A 119 -9.49 5.31 -12.03
C ARG A 119 -8.74 6.01 -13.17
N GLY A 120 -7.48 5.64 -13.35
CA GLY A 120 -6.60 6.34 -14.27
C GLY A 120 -6.39 7.79 -13.82
N SER A 121 -6.60 8.75 -14.69
CA SER A 121 -6.50 10.18 -14.37
C SER A 121 -7.81 10.78 -13.84
N VAL A 122 -8.88 9.98 -13.75
CA VAL A 122 -10.20 10.44 -13.34
C VAL A 122 -10.42 10.10 -11.87
N LYS A 123 -10.90 11.08 -11.10
CA LYS A 123 -11.31 10.86 -9.73
C LYS A 123 -12.53 9.93 -9.69
N SER A 124 -12.39 8.82 -9.00
CA SER A 124 -13.48 7.90 -8.76
C SER A 124 -14.15 8.21 -7.43
N GLN A 125 -15.13 7.41 -7.07
CA GLN A 125 -15.84 7.53 -5.82
C GLN A 125 -15.07 6.79 -4.72
N GLY A 126 -15.11 7.31 -3.50
CA GLY A 126 -14.57 6.67 -2.31
C GLY A 126 -13.19 7.16 -1.91
N ALA A 127 -12.76 6.70 -0.75
CA ALA A 127 -11.46 7.03 -0.17
C ALA A 127 -10.87 5.81 0.55
N LEU A 128 -9.55 5.72 0.50
CA LEU A 128 -8.76 4.70 1.18
C LEU A 128 -8.02 5.33 2.36
N LYS A 129 -8.17 4.73 3.53
CA LYS A 129 -7.50 5.17 4.75
C LYS A 129 -6.39 4.20 5.09
N PHE A 130 -5.18 4.70 5.26
CA PHE A 130 -4.06 3.90 5.72
C PHE A 130 -3.12 4.72 6.62
N SER A 131 -2.41 4.02 7.49
CA SER A 131 -1.32 4.60 8.27
C SER A 131 0.01 4.21 7.66
N PHE A 132 1.02 5.03 7.88
CA PHE A 132 2.36 4.78 7.37
C PHE A 132 3.41 5.28 8.36
N ARG A 133 4.54 4.56 8.38
CA ARG A 133 5.63 4.83 9.31
C ARG A 133 6.96 4.57 8.62
N PHE A 134 7.92 5.43 8.88
CA PHE A 134 9.29 5.30 8.41
C PHE A 134 10.20 5.04 9.60
N GLY A 135 10.98 3.97 9.51
CA GLY A 135 11.98 3.64 10.52
C GLY A 135 13.24 4.49 10.37
N ASP A 136 14.17 4.30 11.29
CA ASP A 136 15.44 5.01 11.28
C ASP A 136 16.30 4.57 10.09
N LYS A 137 17.16 5.48 9.66
CA LYS A 137 18.12 5.23 8.60
C LYS A 137 19.19 4.24 9.08
N VAL A 138 19.42 3.19 8.33
CA VAL A 138 20.47 2.21 8.60
C VAL A 138 21.36 2.05 7.35
N CYS A 139 22.63 1.78 7.57
CA CYS A 139 23.55 1.52 6.48
C CYS A 139 23.66 0.03 6.25
N ILE A 140 23.27 -0.42 5.06
CA ILE A 140 23.26 -1.84 4.67
C ILE A 140 24.07 -1.98 3.38
N ASP A 141 24.92 -3.02 3.34
CA ASP A 141 25.63 -3.42 2.15
C ASP A 141 24.63 -4.00 1.13
N LYS A 142 24.91 -3.86 -0.17
CA LYS A 142 24.00 -4.28 -1.25
C LYS A 142 23.61 -5.75 -1.19
N LEU A 143 24.55 -6.63 -0.80
CA LEU A 143 24.30 -8.05 -0.65
C LEU A 143 23.37 -8.33 0.51
N LEU A 144 23.62 -7.70 1.65
CA LEU A 144 22.77 -7.81 2.83
C LEU A 144 21.37 -7.21 2.58
N LEU A 145 21.28 -6.17 1.78
CA LEU A 145 19.99 -5.59 1.40
C LEU A 145 19.14 -6.58 0.59
N ALA A 146 19.75 -7.26 -0.38
CA ALA A 146 19.05 -8.26 -1.18
C ALA A 146 18.55 -9.43 -0.32
N GLU A 147 19.34 -9.89 0.64
CA GLU A 147 18.96 -10.92 1.59
C GLU A 147 17.85 -10.45 2.52
N SER A 148 17.92 -9.22 3.01
CA SER A 148 16.90 -8.62 3.87
C SER A 148 15.56 -8.50 3.16
N ILE A 149 15.55 -8.10 1.90
CA ILE A 149 14.33 -8.03 1.09
C ILE A 149 13.71 -9.42 0.93
N LYS A 150 14.50 -10.44 0.65
CA LYS A 150 14.04 -11.83 0.56
C LYS A 150 13.49 -12.33 1.90
N ALA A 151 14.20 -12.08 2.98
CA ALA A 151 13.77 -12.46 4.32
C ALA A 151 12.46 -11.80 4.71
N TRP A 152 12.29 -10.53 4.38
CA TRP A 152 11.06 -9.81 4.70
C TRP A 152 9.88 -10.21 3.83
N SER A 153 10.11 -10.58 2.57
CA SER A 153 9.04 -11.11 1.71
C SER A 153 8.57 -12.50 2.15
N HIS A 154 9.44 -13.28 2.81
CA HIS A 154 9.10 -14.58 3.38
C HIS A 154 8.72 -14.48 4.87
N GLY A 155 9.35 -13.58 5.61
CA GLY A 155 9.13 -13.42 7.05
C GLY A 155 7.82 -12.75 7.42
N ALA A 156 7.23 -11.99 6.51
CA ALA A 156 5.89 -11.41 6.72
C ALA A 156 4.81 -12.51 6.85
N ASP A 157 5.07 -13.68 6.28
CA ASP A 157 4.17 -14.82 6.36
C ASP A 157 4.35 -15.62 7.67
N CYS A 158 5.42 -15.35 8.42
CA CYS A 158 5.75 -16.04 9.66
C CYS A 158 5.44 -15.22 10.93
N LEU A 159 5.09 -13.98 10.75
CA LEU A 159 4.77 -13.07 11.83
C LEU A 159 3.30 -12.73 11.85
#